data_5652cfeaddd48f8f93d73598dbb7e576
#
_entry.id   5652cfeaddd48f8f93d73598dbb7e576
#
_cell.length_a   1.000
_cell.length_b   1.000
_cell.length_c   1.000
_cell.angle_alpha   90.00
_cell.angle_beta   90.00
_cell.angle_gamma   90.00
#
_symmetry.space_group_name_H-M   'P 1'
#
loop_
_entity.id
_entity.type
_entity.pdbx_description
1 polymer ?
#
loop_
_entity_poly.entity_id
_entity_poly.type
_entity_poly.pdbx_seq_one_letter_code
_entity_poly.pdbx_strand_id
1 'polypeptide(L)'
;MRLSQYPISTLKEVPGDAEVVSHQLMLRAGLIRRLAAGLYVWLPMGLRTLRKVEQIVREEMNRAGALELCMPTVQPAELWVESGRWSKYGPELLRFKDRHDRDFVYGPTHEEVITDIARRELRSYKQLPVNFYQIQSKFRDEIRPRFGVMRAREFLMKDAYSFHTDAASLAEGYRLMFEAYTRIFTRMGLKFRAVQADGGSIGGDTSQEFHVLADSGEDAIAVSDADDYAANLETATTAAPATPRDPPGEPLAKVATPNARTIAQVSAQLRVTAAQCVKTLLVDGSAGDVVALVIRGDHDLNAVKSQKLEGIASPLRMAAAERIRAATGAEPGFLGPLGFKGKIYVDRAAAHLADFVCGANEKDMHYRGVNWGRDLPEPSVVDLRNVQPGDPSPTGRGTLKIARGIEVGHIFQLGQLYSAAMNATVLDEEGKALTMFMGCYGIGVTRIVAAAIEQSHDANGIVWPEAIAPFQVVLVPINYQKSAQVQETADALYRDFNAAGIDVLLDDRDARPGVKFADSELLGIPHRIVIGERSLKAGNLEYRHRRETESREIPAADPVGYIRHKLNG
;
A
#
# COMPACT_ATOMS: atom_id res chain seq x y z
N MET A 1 -15.97 2.23 -30.06
CA MET A 1 -16.53 3.57 -29.69
C MET A 1 -16.06 4.58 -30.71
N ARG A 2 -16.92 5.57 -31.09
CA ARG A 2 -16.58 6.67 -32.00
C ARG A 2 -16.52 7.98 -31.25
N LEU A 3 -15.46 8.78 -31.47
CA LEU A 3 -15.31 10.06 -30.78
C LEU A 3 -16.25 11.16 -31.25
N SER A 4 -16.85 11.05 -32.47
CA SER A 4 -17.93 11.92 -32.90
C SER A 4 -19.21 11.75 -32.05
N GLN A 5 -19.40 10.60 -31.41
CA GLN A 5 -20.54 10.26 -30.57
C GLN A 5 -20.23 10.34 -29.07
N TYR A 6 -18.97 10.53 -28.74
CA TYR A 6 -18.50 10.65 -27.35
C TYR A 6 -17.51 11.80 -27.22
N PRO A 7 -17.89 12.90 -26.58
CA PRO A 7 -16.98 14.01 -26.35
C PRO A 7 -15.92 13.62 -25.33
N ILE A 8 -14.66 13.49 -25.76
CA ILE A 8 -13.55 13.39 -24.82
C ILE A 8 -13.31 14.74 -24.15
N SER A 9 -13.08 14.71 -22.84
CA SER A 9 -12.89 15.91 -22.04
C SER A 9 -11.41 16.07 -21.67
N THR A 10 -10.51 16.05 -22.66
CA THR A 10 -9.07 16.26 -22.44
C THR A 10 -8.77 17.71 -22.06
N LEU A 11 -7.79 17.89 -21.16
CA LEU A 11 -7.29 19.19 -20.73
C LEU A 11 -5.84 19.37 -21.17
N LYS A 12 -5.51 20.56 -21.70
CA LYS A 12 -4.13 20.90 -22.08
C LYS A 12 -3.26 21.16 -20.86
N GLU A 13 -3.81 21.91 -19.90
CA GLU A 13 -3.10 22.34 -18.70
C GLU A 13 -3.29 21.35 -17.56
N VAL A 14 -2.31 21.33 -16.68
CA VAL A 14 -2.37 20.55 -15.43
C VAL A 14 -3.22 21.31 -14.42
N PRO A 15 -4.27 20.73 -13.84
CA PRO A 15 -5.01 21.35 -12.77
C PRO A 15 -4.10 21.64 -11.56
N GLY A 16 -4.22 22.87 -11.00
CA GLY A 16 -3.32 23.36 -9.96
C GLY A 16 -3.40 22.64 -8.61
N ASP A 17 -4.45 21.84 -8.40
CA ASP A 17 -4.67 21.03 -7.20
C ASP A 17 -4.21 19.57 -7.35
N ALA A 18 -3.62 19.20 -8.50
CA ALA A 18 -3.14 17.87 -8.76
C ALA A 18 -1.63 17.75 -8.49
N GLU A 19 -1.27 17.09 -7.39
CA GLU A 19 0.13 17.00 -6.92
C GLU A 19 0.93 15.89 -7.60
N VAL A 20 0.36 14.69 -7.76
CA VAL A 20 1.03 13.51 -8.32
C VAL A 20 0.65 13.27 -9.78
N VAL A 21 1.51 12.57 -10.51
CA VAL A 21 1.36 12.39 -11.97
C VAL A 21 0.07 11.67 -12.33
N SER A 22 -0.31 10.63 -11.60
CA SER A 22 -1.56 9.91 -11.85
C SER A 22 -2.78 10.84 -11.74
N HIS A 23 -2.84 11.67 -10.70
CA HIS A 23 -3.93 12.62 -10.51
C HIS A 23 -3.99 13.62 -11.66
N GLN A 24 -2.83 14.18 -12.05
CA GLN A 24 -2.72 15.09 -13.20
C GLN A 24 -3.20 14.46 -14.50
N LEU A 25 -2.69 13.27 -14.82
CA LEU A 25 -3.02 12.58 -16.07
C LEU A 25 -4.47 12.07 -16.10
N MET A 26 -5.01 11.57 -14.99
CA MET A 26 -6.41 11.16 -14.92
C MET A 26 -7.39 12.32 -15.16
N LEU A 27 -7.09 13.51 -14.63
CA LEU A 27 -7.88 14.73 -14.90
C LEU A 27 -7.70 15.20 -16.35
N ARG A 28 -6.45 15.27 -16.84
CA ARG A 28 -6.13 15.72 -18.19
C ARG A 28 -6.71 14.81 -19.27
N ALA A 29 -6.59 13.50 -19.10
CA ALA A 29 -7.11 12.49 -20.03
C ALA A 29 -8.65 12.30 -19.95
N GLY A 30 -9.32 13.02 -19.04
CA GLY A 30 -10.77 12.88 -18.88
C GLY A 30 -11.21 11.52 -18.36
N LEU A 31 -10.42 10.91 -17.45
CA LEU A 31 -10.79 9.66 -16.79
C LEU A 31 -11.68 9.92 -15.58
N ILE A 32 -11.42 11.00 -14.86
CA ILE A 32 -12.15 11.42 -13.66
C ILE A 32 -12.46 12.92 -13.67
N ARG A 33 -13.43 13.32 -12.81
CA ARG A 33 -13.65 14.71 -12.40
C ARG A 33 -13.86 14.77 -10.91
N ARG A 34 -13.28 15.80 -10.27
CA ARG A 34 -13.47 16.06 -8.85
C ARG A 34 -14.88 16.62 -8.62
N LEU A 35 -15.62 16.00 -7.71
CA LEU A 35 -16.90 16.51 -7.23
C LEU A 35 -16.69 17.33 -5.94
N ALA A 36 -15.94 16.77 -5.00
CA ALA A 36 -15.53 17.41 -3.75
C ALA A 36 -14.19 16.84 -3.29
N ALA A 37 -13.64 17.28 -2.17
CA ALA A 37 -12.41 16.74 -1.61
C ALA A 37 -12.56 15.23 -1.35
N GLY A 38 -11.75 14.43 -2.03
CA GLY A 38 -11.77 12.96 -1.95
C GLY A 38 -12.97 12.27 -2.59
N LEU A 39 -13.80 13.00 -3.36
CA LEU A 39 -14.94 12.45 -4.10
C LEU A 39 -14.77 12.70 -5.61
N TYR A 40 -14.78 11.64 -6.40
CA TYR A 40 -14.51 11.70 -7.83
C TYR A 40 -15.60 11.01 -8.66
N VAL A 41 -15.97 11.65 -9.76
CA VAL A 41 -16.80 11.04 -10.81
C VAL A 41 -15.88 10.33 -11.78
N TRP A 42 -16.12 9.05 -12.04
CA TRP A 42 -15.45 8.29 -13.09
C TRP A 42 -16.17 8.54 -14.42
N LEU A 43 -15.46 9.15 -15.36
CA LEU A 43 -15.97 9.38 -16.70
C LEU A 43 -15.89 8.08 -17.55
N PRO A 44 -16.60 7.97 -18.67
CA PRO A 44 -16.67 6.73 -19.43
C PRO A 44 -15.32 6.11 -19.79
N MET A 45 -14.31 6.92 -20.13
CA MET A 45 -12.96 6.44 -20.43
C MET A 45 -12.30 5.79 -19.22
N GLY A 46 -12.35 6.46 -18.06
CA GLY A 46 -11.80 5.92 -16.80
C GLY A 46 -12.58 4.71 -16.30
N LEU A 47 -13.91 4.73 -16.44
CA LEU A 47 -14.76 3.61 -16.05
C LEU A 47 -14.45 2.34 -16.85
N ARG A 48 -14.07 2.44 -18.13
CA ARG A 48 -13.64 1.28 -18.92
C ARG A 48 -12.41 0.60 -18.31
N THR A 49 -11.38 1.38 -17.95
CA THR A 49 -10.20 0.85 -17.27
C THR A 49 -10.55 0.23 -15.92
N LEU A 50 -11.36 0.92 -15.11
CA LEU A 50 -11.81 0.42 -13.82
C LEU A 50 -12.54 -0.92 -13.94
N ARG A 51 -13.43 -1.08 -14.93
CA ARG A 51 -14.15 -2.35 -15.20
C ARG A 51 -13.21 -3.48 -15.63
N LYS A 52 -12.14 -3.20 -16.36
CA LYS A 52 -11.12 -4.21 -16.70
C LYS A 52 -10.35 -4.66 -15.47
N VAL A 53 -9.99 -3.73 -14.58
CA VAL A 53 -9.38 -4.06 -13.28
C VAL A 53 -10.33 -4.94 -12.46
N GLU A 54 -11.61 -4.56 -12.31
CA GLU A 54 -12.62 -5.37 -11.61
C GLU A 54 -12.75 -6.77 -12.22
N GLN A 55 -12.75 -6.87 -13.56
CA GLN A 55 -12.90 -8.15 -14.24
C GLN A 55 -11.73 -9.11 -13.96
N ILE A 56 -10.48 -8.61 -14.02
CA ILE A 56 -9.29 -9.42 -13.67
C ILE A 56 -9.37 -9.89 -12.22
N VAL A 57 -9.74 -9.00 -11.30
CA VAL A 57 -9.92 -9.36 -9.88
C VAL A 57 -10.98 -10.44 -9.72
N ARG A 58 -12.15 -10.28 -10.34
CA ARG A 58 -13.26 -11.25 -10.28
C ARG A 58 -12.86 -12.62 -10.80
N GLU A 59 -12.20 -12.68 -11.93
CA GLU A 59 -11.74 -13.93 -12.54
C GLU A 59 -10.77 -14.69 -11.65
N GLU A 60 -9.80 -14.01 -11.03
CA GLU A 60 -8.83 -14.67 -10.15
C GLU A 60 -9.42 -15.04 -8.79
N MET A 61 -10.36 -14.27 -8.25
CA MET A 61 -11.10 -14.64 -7.05
C MET A 61 -11.96 -15.88 -7.29
N ASN A 62 -12.69 -15.94 -8.40
CA ASN A 62 -13.47 -17.10 -8.78
C ASN A 62 -12.59 -18.34 -9.02
N ARG A 63 -11.41 -18.16 -9.69
CA ARG A 63 -10.43 -19.24 -9.87
C ARG A 63 -9.89 -19.77 -8.55
N ALA A 64 -9.77 -18.92 -7.52
CA ALA A 64 -9.36 -19.32 -6.17
C ALA A 64 -10.49 -19.96 -5.35
N GLY A 65 -11.70 -20.14 -5.95
CA GLY A 65 -12.85 -20.76 -5.31
C GLY A 65 -13.65 -19.84 -4.38
N ALA A 66 -13.41 -18.51 -4.43
CA ALA A 66 -14.18 -17.56 -3.65
C ALA A 66 -15.56 -17.30 -4.29
N LEU A 67 -16.57 -17.05 -3.46
CA LEU A 67 -17.97 -16.85 -3.86
C LEU A 67 -18.32 -15.36 -3.80
N GLU A 68 -18.78 -14.81 -4.93
CA GLU A 68 -19.19 -13.40 -4.99
C GLU A 68 -20.55 -13.19 -4.33
N LEU A 69 -20.64 -12.15 -3.50
CA LEU A 69 -21.89 -11.67 -2.90
C LEU A 69 -21.92 -10.13 -2.95
N CYS A 70 -22.99 -9.50 -2.49
CA CYS A 70 -23.11 -8.05 -2.39
C CYS A 70 -23.77 -7.68 -1.06
N MET A 71 -23.02 -7.00 -0.21
CA MET A 71 -23.47 -6.54 1.10
C MET A 71 -23.86 -5.05 1.06
N PRO A 72 -24.78 -4.59 1.93
CA PRO A 72 -25.12 -3.16 2.03
C PRO A 72 -23.92 -2.32 2.42
N THR A 73 -23.81 -1.10 1.88
CA THR A 73 -22.81 -0.10 2.31
C THR A 73 -23.21 0.58 3.61
N VAL A 74 -24.51 0.75 3.84
CA VAL A 74 -25.07 1.27 5.10
C VAL A 74 -25.21 0.11 6.07
N GLN A 75 -24.60 0.23 7.25
CA GLN A 75 -24.50 -0.85 8.23
C GLN A 75 -25.05 -0.37 9.58
N PRO A 76 -25.83 -1.21 10.31
CA PRO A 76 -26.34 -0.87 11.61
C PRO A 76 -25.23 -0.79 12.65
N ALA A 77 -25.32 0.19 13.56
CA ALA A 77 -24.32 0.44 14.60
C ALA A 77 -24.17 -0.75 15.56
N GLU A 78 -25.21 -1.54 15.75
CA GLU A 78 -25.25 -2.67 16.68
C GLU A 78 -24.15 -3.70 16.36
N LEU A 79 -23.86 -3.97 15.07
CA LEU A 79 -22.79 -4.89 14.67
C LEU A 79 -21.41 -4.35 15.06
N TRP A 80 -21.21 -3.03 14.93
CA TRP A 80 -19.97 -2.35 15.30
C TRP A 80 -19.76 -2.27 16.82
N VAL A 81 -20.87 -2.15 17.57
CA VAL A 81 -20.85 -2.22 19.03
C VAL A 81 -20.51 -3.64 19.48
N GLU A 82 -21.13 -4.66 18.87
CA GLU A 82 -20.91 -6.08 19.17
C GLU A 82 -19.44 -6.50 18.93
N SER A 83 -18.83 -6.05 17.82
CA SER A 83 -17.41 -6.31 17.53
C SER A 83 -16.45 -5.50 18.42
N GLY A 84 -16.97 -4.50 19.15
CA GLY A 84 -16.18 -3.58 19.97
C GLY A 84 -15.44 -2.50 19.17
N ARG A 85 -15.69 -2.38 17.85
CA ARG A 85 -15.02 -1.38 16.99
C ARG A 85 -15.73 -0.03 16.93
N TRP A 86 -16.96 0.10 17.41
CA TRP A 86 -17.69 1.37 17.42
C TRP A 86 -16.90 2.53 18.02
N SER A 87 -16.23 2.29 19.14
CA SER A 87 -15.41 3.28 19.83
C SER A 87 -13.94 3.30 19.41
N LYS A 88 -13.43 2.18 18.88
CA LYS A 88 -12.00 2.01 18.57
C LYS A 88 -11.61 2.47 17.17
N TYR A 89 -12.51 2.42 16.19
CA TYR A 89 -12.20 2.73 14.79
C TYR A 89 -11.79 4.21 14.58
N GLY A 90 -12.27 5.09 15.44
CA GLY A 90 -11.90 6.50 15.38
C GLY A 90 -12.80 7.35 14.46
N PRO A 91 -12.35 8.58 14.10
CA PRO A 91 -13.16 9.57 13.39
C PRO A 91 -13.38 9.27 11.90
N GLU A 92 -12.59 8.38 11.31
CA GLU A 92 -12.75 7.96 9.91
C GLU A 92 -14.03 7.14 9.67
N LEU A 93 -14.66 6.64 10.73
CA LEU A 93 -15.94 5.97 10.65
C LEU A 93 -17.06 7.01 10.54
N LEU A 94 -17.63 7.15 9.34
CA LEU A 94 -18.76 8.05 9.12
C LEU A 94 -20.02 7.50 9.78
N ARG A 95 -20.43 8.13 10.88
CA ARG A 95 -21.62 7.79 11.66
C ARG A 95 -22.76 8.75 11.33
N PHE A 96 -23.96 8.24 11.22
CA PHE A 96 -25.15 9.04 10.98
C PHE A 96 -26.40 8.36 11.58
N LYS A 97 -27.49 9.10 11.64
CA LYS A 97 -28.79 8.60 12.11
C LYS A 97 -29.79 8.54 10.97
N ASP A 98 -30.63 7.51 11.00
CA ASP A 98 -31.78 7.45 10.09
C ASP A 98 -32.93 8.34 10.60
N ARG A 99 -34.05 8.39 9.85
CA ARG A 99 -35.24 9.18 10.21
C ARG A 99 -35.92 8.72 11.52
N HIS A 100 -35.55 7.58 12.04
CA HIS A 100 -36.06 7.02 13.31
C HIS A 100 -35.04 7.14 14.44
N ASP A 101 -34.03 7.99 14.29
CA ASP A 101 -32.95 8.26 15.25
C ASP A 101 -32.08 7.02 15.60
N ARG A 102 -32.04 6.03 14.72
CA ARG A 102 -31.18 4.85 14.87
C ARG A 102 -29.79 5.13 14.28
N ASP A 103 -28.76 4.68 14.98
CA ASP A 103 -27.38 4.87 14.56
C ASP A 103 -26.97 3.89 13.46
N PHE A 104 -26.30 4.42 12.45
CA PHE A 104 -25.73 3.68 11.32
C PHE A 104 -24.33 4.20 11.01
N VAL A 105 -23.60 3.41 10.21
CA VAL A 105 -22.36 3.83 9.59
C VAL A 105 -22.43 3.64 8.07
N TYR A 106 -21.70 4.47 7.35
CA TYR A 106 -21.35 4.17 5.97
C TYR A 106 -20.07 3.32 5.98
N GLY A 107 -20.16 2.06 5.51
CA GLY A 107 -19.15 1.03 5.73
C GLY A 107 -17.76 1.36 5.17
N PRO A 108 -16.74 1.51 6.02
CA PRO A 108 -15.34 1.59 5.59
C PRO A 108 -14.77 0.21 5.26
N THR A 109 -15.40 -0.84 5.75
CA THR A 109 -15.08 -2.27 5.62
C THR A 109 -16.30 -3.10 6.03
N HIS A 110 -16.28 -4.44 5.91
CA HIS A 110 -17.46 -5.28 6.13
C HIS A 110 -17.21 -6.52 7.01
N GLU A 111 -16.19 -6.53 7.86
CA GLU A 111 -15.92 -7.66 8.78
C GLU A 111 -17.15 -8.00 9.62
N GLU A 112 -17.82 -7.00 10.17
CA GLU A 112 -19.00 -7.15 11.02
C GLU A 112 -20.17 -7.75 10.25
N VAL A 113 -20.44 -7.24 9.05
CA VAL A 113 -21.58 -7.67 8.23
C VAL A 113 -21.39 -9.11 7.77
N ILE A 114 -20.20 -9.47 7.28
CA ILE A 114 -19.94 -10.82 6.81
C ILE A 114 -19.91 -11.84 7.95
N THR A 115 -19.44 -11.44 9.14
CA THR A 115 -19.49 -12.30 10.33
C THR A 115 -20.95 -12.56 10.76
N ASP A 116 -21.82 -11.55 10.67
CA ASP A 116 -23.26 -11.70 10.92
C ASP A 116 -23.92 -12.65 9.90
N ILE A 117 -23.57 -12.54 8.62
CA ILE A 117 -24.03 -13.47 7.58
C ILE A 117 -23.52 -14.89 7.88
N ALA A 118 -22.24 -15.06 8.15
CA ALA A 118 -21.63 -16.37 8.41
C ALA A 118 -22.27 -17.07 9.61
N ARG A 119 -22.48 -16.38 10.75
CA ARG A 119 -23.12 -16.97 11.93
C ARG A 119 -24.59 -17.39 11.71
N ARG A 120 -25.26 -16.79 10.72
CA ARG A 120 -26.67 -17.14 10.37
C ARG A 120 -26.75 -18.26 9.36
N GLU A 121 -25.83 -18.30 8.38
CA GLU A 121 -25.91 -19.23 7.25
C GLU A 121 -25.06 -20.48 7.42
N LEU A 122 -23.94 -20.43 8.15
CA LEU A 122 -23.05 -21.55 8.38
C LEU A 122 -23.43 -22.26 9.68
N ARG A 123 -23.66 -23.58 9.59
CA ARG A 123 -24.17 -24.41 10.71
C ARG A 123 -23.24 -25.54 11.08
N SER A 124 -22.42 -26.02 10.17
CA SER A 124 -21.57 -27.19 10.34
C SER A 124 -20.18 -26.97 9.80
N TYR A 125 -19.20 -27.57 10.46
CA TYR A 125 -17.80 -27.60 10.02
C TYR A 125 -17.65 -28.11 8.56
N LYS A 126 -18.59 -28.94 8.08
CA LYS A 126 -18.60 -29.46 6.70
C LYS A 126 -18.79 -28.39 5.63
N GLN A 127 -19.25 -27.19 6.00
CA GLN A 127 -19.38 -26.03 5.10
C GLN A 127 -18.10 -25.21 5.03
N LEU A 128 -17.09 -25.56 5.84
CA LEU A 128 -15.79 -24.88 5.90
C LEU A 128 -14.68 -25.71 5.22
N PRO A 129 -13.64 -25.09 4.64
CA PRO A 129 -13.48 -23.63 4.53
C PRO A 129 -14.38 -23.02 3.45
N VAL A 130 -14.77 -21.76 3.64
CA VAL A 130 -15.51 -20.98 2.65
C VAL A 130 -14.92 -19.56 2.57
N ASN A 131 -14.89 -18.97 1.37
CA ASN A 131 -14.42 -17.61 1.15
C ASN A 131 -15.47 -16.82 0.38
N PHE A 132 -15.96 -15.73 0.94
CA PHE A 132 -16.90 -14.82 0.32
C PHE A 132 -16.18 -13.52 -0.08
N TYR A 133 -16.55 -12.94 -1.23
CA TYR A 133 -16.00 -11.65 -1.63
C TYR A 133 -17.05 -10.76 -2.28
N GLN A 134 -16.77 -9.46 -2.29
CA GLN A 134 -17.52 -8.46 -3.04
C GLN A 134 -16.57 -7.45 -3.69
N ILE A 135 -17.09 -6.72 -4.69
CA ILE A 135 -16.48 -5.50 -5.21
C ILE A 135 -17.49 -4.39 -4.96
N GLN A 136 -17.23 -3.53 -3.98
CA GLN A 136 -18.22 -2.60 -3.44
C GLN A 136 -17.60 -1.28 -3.02
N SER A 137 -18.38 -0.19 -3.07
CA SER A 137 -17.99 1.11 -2.52
C SER A 137 -17.74 1.05 -1.03
N LYS A 138 -16.69 1.74 -0.61
CA LYS A 138 -16.34 2.00 0.78
C LYS A 138 -16.24 3.49 0.99
N PHE A 139 -16.48 3.92 2.23
CA PHE A 139 -16.27 5.30 2.62
C PHE A 139 -15.43 5.38 3.88
N ARG A 140 -14.38 6.17 3.83
CA ARG A 140 -13.54 6.53 4.98
C ARG A 140 -13.51 8.05 5.08
N ASP A 141 -13.89 8.60 6.22
CA ASP A 141 -13.92 10.06 6.43
C ASP A 141 -12.48 10.59 6.64
N GLU A 142 -11.67 10.40 5.61
CA GLU A 142 -10.26 10.78 5.58
C GLU A 142 -10.12 12.29 5.80
N ILE A 143 -9.32 12.66 6.81
CA ILE A 143 -9.14 14.07 7.20
C ILE A 143 -8.38 14.87 6.13
N ARG A 144 -7.51 14.23 5.37
CA ARG A 144 -6.69 14.86 4.32
C ARG A 144 -6.67 14.00 3.07
N PRO A 145 -7.78 13.94 2.32
CA PRO A 145 -7.79 13.23 1.03
C PRO A 145 -6.84 13.94 0.06
N ARG A 146 -5.98 13.18 -0.59
CA ARG A 146 -4.94 13.68 -1.47
C ARG A 146 -4.61 12.67 -2.58
N PHE A 147 -3.84 13.09 -3.58
CA PHE A 147 -3.38 12.23 -4.68
C PHE A 147 -4.51 11.58 -5.50
N GLY A 148 -5.61 12.35 -5.72
CA GLY A 148 -6.72 11.88 -6.53
C GLY A 148 -7.41 10.67 -5.92
N VAL A 149 -7.56 9.62 -6.73
CA VAL A 149 -8.23 8.37 -6.31
C VAL A 149 -7.32 7.43 -5.49
N MET A 150 -6.05 7.76 -5.30
CA MET A 150 -5.18 6.95 -4.45
C MET A 150 -5.56 7.02 -2.97
N ARG A 151 -5.95 8.22 -2.48
CA ARG A 151 -6.41 8.45 -1.11
C ARG A 151 -7.71 9.26 -1.10
N ALA A 152 -8.73 8.67 -1.72
CA ALA A 152 -10.08 9.21 -1.79
C ALA A 152 -10.89 8.81 -0.54
N ARG A 153 -11.97 9.57 -0.25
CA ARG A 153 -12.92 9.26 0.82
C ARG A 153 -13.89 8.16 0.40
N GLU A 154 -14.36 8.19 -0.84
CA GLU A 154 -15.18 7.14 -1.43
C GLU A 154 -14.40 6.43 -2.53
N PHE A 155 -14.34 5.11 -2.48
CA PHE A 155 -13.54 4.29 -3.38
C PHE A 155 -14.13 2.89 -3.53
N LEU A 156 -13.75 2.20 -4.60
CA LEU A 156 -14.14 0.82 -4.86
C LEU A 156 -13.08 -0.12 -4.33
N MET A 157 -13.51 -1.08 -3.51
CA MET A 157 -12.66 -2.11 -2.93
C MET A 157 -13.22 -3.50 -3.26
N LYS A 158 -12.34 -4.44 -3.60
CA LYS A 158 -12.63 -5.85 -3.45
C LYS A 158 -12.25 -6.24 -2.02
N ASP A 159 -13.21 -6.68 -1.26
CA ASP A 159 -12.99 -7.24 0.07
C ASP A 159 -13.51 -8.68 0.10
N ALA A 160 -12.67 -9.57 0.63
CA ALA A 160 -12.97 -10.97 0.77
C ALA A 160 -12.73 -11.43 2.21
N TYR A 161 -13.50 -12.44 2.62
CA TYR A 161 -13.51 -12.94 3.99
C TYR A 161 -13.63 -14.45 3.96
N SER A 162 -12.68 -15.13 4.57
CA SER A 162 -12.70 -16.58 4.66
C SER A 162 -13.00 -17.05 6.09
N PHE A 163 -13.66 -18.21 6.18
CA PHE A 163 -14.02 -18.86 7.43
C PHE A 163 -13.48 -20.28 7.45
N HIS A 164 -12.89 -20.68 8.59
CA HIS A 164 -12.14 -21.91 8.73
C HIS A 164 -12.42 -22.58 10.08
N THR A 165 -12.16 -23.87 10.17
CA THR A 165 -12.28 -24.65 11.41
C THR A 165 -11.15 -24.37 12.40
N ASP A 166 -9.96 -24.08 11.90
CA ASP A 166 -8.74 -23.96 12.71
C ASP A 166 -7.69 -23.05 12.04
N ALA A 167 -6.62 -22.80 12.75
CA ALA A 167 -5.51 -21.94 12.28
C ALA A 167 -4.75 -22.54 11.09
N ALA A 168 -4.65 -23.86 10.97
CA ALA A 168 -3.94 -24.50 9.85
C ALA A 168 -4.73 -24.32 8.55
N SER A 169 -6.05 -24.52 8.61
CA SER A 169 -6.95 -24.24 7.48
C SER A 169 -6.93 -22.75 7.09
N LEU A 170 -6.89 -21.84 8.07
CA LEU A 170 -6.74 -20.40 7.80
C LEU A 170 -5.41 -20.09 7.10
N ALA A 171 -4.30 -20.68 7.55
CA ALA A 171 -2.99 -20.49 6.93
C ALA A 171 -2.97 -20.94 5.45
N GLU A 172 -3.65 -22.04 5.14
CA GLU A 172 -3.80 -22.51 3.75
C GLU A 172 -4.68 -21.55 2.92
N GLY A 173 -5.81 -21.10 3.46
CA GLY A 173 -6.65 -20.07 2.82
C GLY A 173 -5.89 -18.77 2.54
N TYR A 174 -5.05 -18.36 3.48
CA TYR A 174 -4.17 -17.20 3.34
C TYR A 174 -3.14 -17.38 2.20
N ARG A 175 -2.52 -18.56 2.10
CA ARG A 175 -1.60 -18.90 1.00
C ARG A 175 -2.29 -18.84 -0.36
N LEU A 176 -3.49 -19.39 -0.48
CA LEU A 176 -4.28 -19.35 -1.72
C LEU A 176 -4.61 -17.90 -2.13
N MET A 177 -4.92 -17.02 -1.17
CA MET A 177 -5.18 -15.61 -1.43
C MET A 177 -3.91 -14.85 -1.82
N PHE A 178 -2.77 -15.14 -1.20
CA PHE A 178 -1.47 -14.61 -1.61
C PHE A 178 -1.15 -14.93 -3.08
N GLU A 179 -1.37 -16.17 -3.50
CA GLU A 179 -1.18 -16.60 -4.87
C GLU A 179 -2.17 -15.94 -5.84
N ALA A 180 -3.45 -15.80 -5.44
CA ALA A 180 -4.46 -15.12 -6.25
C ALA A 180 -4.09 -13.64 -6.47
N TYR A 181 -3.63 -12.93 -5.43
CA TYR A 181 -3.18 -11.54 -5.54
C TYR A 181 -1.95 -11.40 -6.42
N THR A 182 -1.00 -12.31 -6.28
CA THR A 182 0.19 -12.37 -7.16
C THR A 182 -0.22 -12.50 -8.62
N ARG A 183 -1.18 -13.38 -8.94
CA ARG A 183 -1.71 -13.50 -10.31
C ARG A 183 -2.46 -12.25 -10.77
N ILE A 184 -3.28 -11.66 -9.91
CA ILE A 184 -4.04 -10.43 -10.21
C ILE A 184 -3.09 -9.32 -10.67
N PHE A 185 -2.09 -8.98 -9.86
CA PHE A 185 -1.19 -7.88 -10.17
C PHE A 185 -0.24 -8.19 -11.33
N THR A 186 0.19 -9.44 -11.48
CA THR A 186 0.97 -9.90 -12.64
C THR A 186 0.17 -9.78 -13.94
N ARG A 187 -1.10 -10.23 -13.97
CA ARG A 187 -1.98 -10.10 -15.14
C ARG A 187 -2.25 -8.64 -15.51
N MET A 188 -2.25 -7.75 -14.55
CA MET A 188 -2.36 -6.30 -14.79
C MET A 188 -1.06 -5.67 -15.30
N GLY A 189 0.04 -6.42 -15.38
CA GLY A 189 1.35 -5.93 -15.84
C GLY A 189 2.04 -4.99 -14.85
N LEU A 190 1.71 -5.08 -13.56
CA LEU A 190 2.28 -4.23 -12.51
C LEU A 190 3.57 -4.80 -11.95
N LYS A 191 4.54 -3.94 -11.66
CA LYS A 191 5.73 -4.29 -10.87
C LYS A 191 5.40 -4.05 -9.40
N PHE A 192 5.36 -5.10 -8.61
CA PHE A 192 4.94 -5.05 -7.21
C PHE A 192 5.85 -5.87 -6.31
N ARG A 193 5.70 -5.65 -4.99
CA ARG A 193 6.28 -6.47 -3.92
C ARG A 193 5.20 -6.77 -2.88
N ALA A 194 5.17 -8.03 -2.42
CA ALA A 194 4.47 -8.38 -1.20
C ALA A 194 5.41 -8.12 -0.02
N VAL A 195 4.95 -7.38 0.97
CA VAL A 195 5.74 -6.96 2.13
C VAL A 195 5.07 -7.38 3.43
N GLN A 196 5.86 -7.73 4.43
CA GLN A 196 5.33 -7.96 5.78
C GLN A 196 4.83 -6.64 6.37
N ALA A 197 3.67 -6.68 7.00
CA ALA A 197 2.98 -5.52 7.53
C ALA A 197 2.43 -5.76 8.94
N ASP A 198 1.98 -4.68 9.58
CA ASP A 198 1.23 -4.73 10.85
C ASP A 198 -0.27 -4.83 10.56
N GLY A 199 -1.02 -5.54 11.41
CA GLY A 199 -2.47 -5.70 11.25
C GLY A 199 -3.28 -4.41 11.42
N GLY A 200 -2.72 -3.35 11.98
CA GLY A 200 -3.34 -2.04 12.16
C GLY A 200 -4.71 -2.07 12.84
N SER A 201 -5.65 -1.26 12.35
CA SER A 201 -7.01 -1.16 12.87
C SER A 201 -7.92 -2.35 12.53
N ILE A 202 -7.51 -3.20 11.59
CA ILE A 202 -8.22 -4.43 11.24
C ILE A 202 -7.93 -5.52 12.26
N GLY A 203 -6.67 -5.60 12.74
CA GLY A 203 -6.19 -6.58 13.70
C GLY A 203 -5.62 -7.84 13.04
N GLY A 204 -5.27 -8.83 13.87
CA GLY A 204 -4.62 -10.07 13.44
C GLY A 204 -3.11 -10.05 13.63
N ASP A 205 -2.51 -11.25 13.72
CA ASP A 205 -1.09 -11.41 14.07
C ASP A 205 -0.17 -11.50 12.84
N THR A 206 -0.73 -11.77 11.67
CA THR A 206 0.00 -11.93 10.41
C THR A 206 -0.70 -11.17 9.30
N SER A 207 0.02 -10.28 8.64
CA SER A 207 -0.48 -9.59 7.47
C SER A 207 0.61 -9.31 6.44
N GLN A 208 0.22 -9.19 5.17
CA GLN A 208 1.08 -8.80 4.07
C GLN A 208 0.37 -7.81 3.17
N GLU A 209 1.09 -6.75 2.82
CA GLU A 209 0.67 -5.74 1.85
C GLU A 209 1.28 -6.01 0.48
N PHE A 210 0.54 -5.69 -0.57
CA PHE A 210 1.04 -5.70 -1.93
C PHE A 210 1.23 -4.25 -2.38
N HIS A 211 2.48 -3.87 -2.63
CA HIS A 211 2.88 -2.53 -3.03
C HIS A 211 3.30 -2.48 -4.49
N VAL A 212 2.66 -1.61 -5.26
CA VAL A 212 3.16 -1.21 -6.59
C VAL A 212 4.32 -0.25 -6.38
N LEU A 213 5.48 -0.57 -6.98
CA LEU A 213 6.69 0.25 -6.84
C LEU A 213 6.56 1.52 -7.68
N ALA A 214 6.59 2.69 -7.02
CA ALA A 214 6.54 4.00 -7.64
C ALA A 214 7.17 5.05 -6.72
N ASP A 215 7.91 6.01 -7.28
CA ASP A 215 8.60 7.05 -6.51
C ASP A 215 7.65 7.96 -5.73
N SER A 216 6.42 8.11 -6.21
CA SER A 216 5.33 8.84 -5.55
C SER A 216 4.61 8.05 -4.45
N GLY A 217 5.01 6.80 -4.18
CA GLY A 217 4.42 5.96 -3.15
C GLY A 217 4.49 6.61 -1.76
N GLU A 218 3.41 6.50 -0.98
CA GLU A 218 3.36 7.05 0.38
C GLU A 218 4.17 6.21 1.37
N ASP A 219 4.22 4.89 1.16
CA ASP A 219 4.84 3.96 2.11
C ASP A 219 6.31 3.71 1.79
N ALA A 220 7.12 3.74 2.83
CA ALA A 220 8.51 3.33 2.76
C ALA A 220 8.60 1.82 3.04
N ILE A 221 9.16 1.08 2.09
CA ILE A 221 9.36 -0.36 2.21
C ILE A 221 10.85 -0.70 2.15
N ALA A 222 11.30 -1.57 3.05
CA ALA A 222 12.64 -2.12 3.03
C ALA A 222 12.65 -3.37 2.15
N VAL A 223 13.54 -3.43 1.18
CA VAL A 223 13.70 -4.57 0.26
C VAL A 223 15.14 -5.03 0.26
N SER A 224 15.36 -6.34 0.24
CA SER A 224 16.69 -6.92 0.04
C SER A 224 17.12 -6.79 -1.42
N ASP A 225 18.42 -6.58 -1.65
CA ASP A 225 19.02 -6.56 -2.98
C ASP A 225 19.47 -7.95 -3.47
N ALA A 226 19.40 -8.97 -2.63
CA ALA A 226 19.90 -10.33 -2.94
C ALA A 226 18.85 -11.43 -2.80
N ASP A 227 17.65 -11.14 -2.28
CA ASP A 227 16.56 -12.11 -2.13
C ASP A 227 15.18 -11.42 -2.10
N ASP A 228 14.13 -12.20 -1.82
CA ASP A 228 12.74 -11.74 -1.84
C ASP A 228 12.29 -11.07 -0.54
N TYR A 229 13.19 -10.86 0.45
CA TYR A 229 12.80 -10.17 1.67
C TYR A 229 12.30 -8.76 1.37
N ALA A 230 11.09 -8.49 1.82
CA ALA A 230 10.48 -7.17 1.79
C ALA A 230 9.56 -6.97 3.00
N ALA A 231 9.62 -5.79 3.61
CA ALA A 231 8.78 -5.43 4.75
C ALA A 231 8.47 -3.94 4.75
N ASN A 232 7.29 -3.56 5.25
CA ASN A 232 6.99 -2.17 5.57
C ASN A 232 8.01 -1.66 6.59
N LEU A 233 8.44 -0.40 6.49
CA LEU A 233 9.46 0.16 7.38
C LEU A 233 9.09 0.01 8.86
N GLU A 234 7.81 0.01 9.18
CA GLU A 234 7.30 -0.18 10.54
C GLU A 234 7.58 -1.58 11.12
N THR A 235 7.69 -2.61 10.26
CA THR A 235 7.92 -4.00 10.67
C THR A 235 9.30 -4.53 10.25
N ALA A 236 9.98 -3.82 9.34
CA ALA A 236 11.26 -4.26 8.78
C ALA A 236 12.32 -4.45 9.87
N THR A 237 13.05 -5.53 9.79
CA THR A 237 14.15 -5.88 10.72
C THR A 237 15.47 -6.06 9.96
N THR A 238 16.57 -6.11 10.68
CA THR A 238 17.91 -6.35 10.13
C THR A 238 18.55 -7.56 10.83
N ALA A 239 19.55 -8.16 10.20
CA ALA A 239 20.34 -9.20 10.86
C ALA A 239 21.00 -8.67 12.14
N ALA A 240 21.11 -9.52 13.16
CA ALA A 240 21.92 -9.20 14.33
C ALA A 240 23.41 -9.07 13.92
N PRO A 241 24.21 -8.25 14.63
CA PRO A 241 25.65 -8.20 14.41
C PRO A 241 26.27 -9.61 14.47
N ALA A 242 27.03 -9.95 13.43
CA ALA A 242 27.61 -11.30 13.29
C ALA A 242 28.89 -11.51 14.11
N THR A 243 29.56 -10.40 14.50
CA THR A 243 30.78 -10.43 15.31
C THR A 243 30.49 -10.27 16.79
N PRO A 244 31.31 -10.80 17.69
CA PRO A 244 31.24 -10.45 19.10
C PRO A 244 31.46 -8.95 19.34
N ARG A 245 30.89 -8.40 20.41
CA ARG A 245 31.16 -7.04 20.85
C ARG A 245 32.66 -6.89 21.21
N ASP A 246 33.26 -5.76 20.85
CA ASP A 246 34.63 -5.46 21.19
C ASP A 246 34.83 -5.39 22.73
N PRO A 247 35.97 -5.79 23.25
CA PRO A 247 36.28 -5.64 24.68
C PRO A 247 36.42 -4.15 25.04
N PRO A 248 36.17 -3.79 26.31
CA PRO A 248 36.40 -2.42 26.80
C PRO A 248 37.86 -1.95 26.60
N GLY A 249 38.04 -0.86 25.88
CA GLY A 249 39.36 -0.23 25.60
C GLY A 249 39.59 1.08 26.31
N GLU A 250 38.50 1.78 26.72
CA GLU A 250 38.58 3.07 27.42
C GLU A 250 38.05 2.97 28.86
N PRO A 251 38.61 3.74 29.82
CA PRO A 251 38.04 3.86 31.16
C PRO A 251 36.73 4.67 31.11
N LEU A 252 35.81 4.35 32.03
CA LEU A 252 34.63 5.17 32.26
C LEU A 252 35.04 6.58 32.73
N ALA A 253 34.60 7.61 32.03
CA ALA A 253 34.85 9.00 32.38
C ALA A 253 33.58 9.85 32.25
N LYS A 254 33.32 10.69 33.27
CA LYS A 254 32.28 11.72 33.22
C LYS A 254 32.88 13.01 32.68
N VAL A 255 32.34 13.57 31.62
CA VAL A 255 32.90 14.72 30.90
C VAL A 255 31.85 15.83 30.75
N ALA A 256 32.33 17.08 30.88
CA ALA A 256 31.48 18.25 30.70
C ALA A 256 31.18 18.49 29.19
N THR A 257 29.91 18.70 28.90
CA THR A 257 29.41 18.94 27.53
C THR A 257 28.40 20.10 27.55
N PRO A 258 28.84 21.32 27.83
CA PRO A 258 27.95 22.44 28.02
C PRO A 258 27.09 22.71 26.77
N ASN A 259 25.78 22.84 26.98
CA ASN A 259 24.79 23.10 25.95
C ASN A 259 24.66 22.01 24.84
N ALA A 260 25.26 20.83 25.00
CA ALA A 260 25.15 19.72 24.06
C ALA A 260 23.98 18.79 24.44
N ARG A 261 22.82 18.99 23.79
CA ARG A 261 21.59 18.23 24.07
C ARG A 261 21.24 17.22 22.97
N THR A 262 21.82 17.36 21.79
CA THR A 262 21.57 16.47 20.64
C THR A 262 22.81 15.63 20.35
N ILE A 263 22.61 14.45 19.76
CA ILE A 263 23.71 13.58 19.33
C ILE A 263 24.73 14.35 18.46
N ALA A 264 24.29 15.19 17.55
CA ALA A 264 25.17 16.00 16.70
C ALA A 264 26.05 16.94 17.52
N GLN A 265 25.50 17.61 18.55
CA GLN A 265 26.25 18.52 19.42
C GLN A 265 27.25 17.74 20.31
N VAL A 266 26.82 16.62 20.89
CA VAL A 266 27.67 15.76 21.69
C VAL A 266 28.81 15.18 20.87
N SER A 267 28.52 14.65 19.70
CA SER A 267 29.50 14.10 18.75
C SER A 267 30.56 15.14 18.36
N ALA A 268 30.14 16.38 18.07
CA ALA A 268 31.04 17.46 17.70
C ALA A 268 31.96 17.86 18.86
N GLN A 269 31.42 18.01 20.11
CA GLN A 269 32.22 18.41 21.27
C GLN A 269 33.21 17.34 21.71
N LEU A 270 32.77 16.07 21.71
CA LEU A 270 33.59 14.95 22.14
C LEU A 270 34.46 14.34 21.05
N ARG A 271 34.32 14.84 19.80
CA ARG A 271 34.99 14.33 18.59
C ARG A 271 34.83 12.83 18.38
N VAL A 272 33.57 12.38 18.53
CA VAL A 272 33.13 10.99 18.27
C VAL A 272 32.08 10.98 17.17
N THR A 273 31.85 9.83 16.55
CA THR A 273 30.78 9.67 15.58
C THR A 273 29.42 9.47 16.29
N ALA A 274 28.33 9.78 15.61
CA ALA A 274 26.99 9.49 16.12
C ALA A 274 26.79 7.99 16.41
N ALA A 275 27.44 7.11 15.64
CA ALA A 275 27.42 5.67 15.83
C ALA A 275 28.14 5.19 17.10
N GLN A 276 29.02 6.00 17.68
CA GLN A 276 29.66 5.72 18.98
C GLN A 276 28.85 6.23 20.18
N CYS A 277 27.74 6.89 19.94
CA CYS A 277 26.84 7.38 20.97
C CYS A 277 25.60 6.49 21.09
N VAL A 278 24.93 6.54 22.25
CA VAL A 278 23.59 5.99 22.44
C VAL A 278 22.62 7.08 22.85
N LYS A 279 21.38 6.99 22.35
CA LYS A 279 20.22 7.78 22.78
C LYS A 279 19.43 6.96 23.79
N THR A 280 19.11 7.54 24.95
CA THR A 280 18.19 6.96 25.92
C THR A 280 16.88 7.72 25.86
N LEU A 281 15.84 7.05 25.40
CA LEU A 281 14.49 7.57 25.24
C LEU A 281 13.63 7.00 26.37
N LEU A 282 12.93 7.86 27.11
CA LEU A 282 12.04 7.43 28.19
C LEU A 282 10.59 7.48 27.72
N VAL A 283 9.90 6.37 27.86
CA VAL A 283 8.52 6.17 27.44
C VAL A 283 7.63 5.78 28.61
N ASP A 284 6.32 5.98 28.45
CA ASP A 284 5.34 5.57 29.44
C ASP A 284 5.22 4.04 29.49
N GLY A 285 5.33 3.48 30.69
CA GLY A 285 5.06 2.09 30.96
C GLY A 285 3.57 1.81 31.13
N SER A 286 3.16 0.57 30.85
CA SER A 286 1.74 0.13 30.97
C SER A 286 1.23 0.13 32.42
N ALA A 287 2.13 0.00 33.40
CA ALA A 287 1.81 0.06 34.84
C ALA A 287 1.90 1.48 35.43
N GLY A 288 2.08 2.51 34.61
CA GLY A 288 2.27 3.89 35.06
C GLY A 288 3.69 4.23 35.48
N ASP A 289 4.65 3.36 35.23
CA ASP A 289 6.08 3.56 35.40
C ASP A 289 6.72 4.22 34.17
N VAL A 290 8.04 4.34 34.14
CA VAL A 290 8.84 4.85 33.03
C VAL A 290 9.81 3.76 32.58
N VAL A 291 9.85 3.47 31.29
CA VAL A 291 10.74 2.50 30.67
C VAL A 291 11.76 3.20 29.78
N ALA A 292 13.02 2.77 29.83
CA ALA A 292 14.08 3.29 28.98
C ALA A 292 14.26 2.45 27.71
N LEU A 293 14.28 3.11 26.55
CA LEU A 293 14.62 2.54 25.27
C LEU A 293 15.96 3.11 24.80
N VAL A 294 16.96 2.26 24.62
CA VAL A 294 18.31 2.67 24.26
C VAL A 294 18.62 2.24 22.84
N ILE A 295 18.88 3.21 21.98
CA ILE A 295 19.23 2.99 20.58
C ILE A 295 20.58 3.68 20.25
N ARG A 296 21.25 3.23 19.19
CA ARG A 296 22.48 3.87 18.71
C ARG A 296 22.19 5.31 18.24
N GLY A 297 23.14 6.21 18.39
CA GLY A 297 22.94 7.64 18.21
C GLY A 297 22.49 8.06 16.82
N ASP A 298 22.89 7.34 15.77
CA ASP A 298 22.51 7.56 14.36
C ASP A 298 21.22 6.84 13.93
N HIS A 299 20.55 6.13 14.85
CA HIS A 299 19.33 5.38 14.57
C HIS A 299 18.07 6.10 15.06
N ASP A 300 16.93 5.82 14.46
CA ASP A 300 15.62 6.32 14.88
C ASP A 300 14.74 5.20 15.45
N LEU A 301 14.02 5.56 16.52
CA LEU A 301 13.12 4.64 17.21
C LEU A 301 11.96 4.23 16.32
N ASN A 302 11.63 2.94 16.32
CA ASN A 302 10.43 2.41 15.71
C ASN A 302 9.33 2.25 16.77
N ALA A 303 8.29 3.09 16.66
CA ALA A 303 7.21 3.10 17.64
C ALA A 303 6.36 1.81 17.60
N VAL A 304 6.13 1.25 16.40
CA VAL A 304 5.31 0.04 16.20
C VAL A 304 5.97 -1.19 16.84
N LYS A 305 7.28 -1.34 16.69
CA LYS A 305 8.02 -2.42 17.36
C LYS A 305 8.07 -2.22 18.87
N SER A 306 8.34 -0.98 19.30
CA SER A 306 8.55 -0.66 20.71
C SER A 306 7.27 -0.84 21.53
N GLN A 307 6.08 -0.47 21.03
CA GLN A 307 4.82 -0.62 21.77
C GLN A 307 4.37 -2.07 21.98
N LYS A 308 4.97 -3.03 21.26
CA LYS A 308 4.70 -4.47 21.41
C LYS A 308 5.52 -5.11 22.57
N LEU A 309 6.48 -4.38 23.14
CA LEU A 309 7.30 -4.88 24.22
C LEU A 309 6.53 -4.89 25.55
N GLU A 310 6.80 -5.93 26.35
CA GLU A 310 6.16 -6.09 27.65
C GLU A 310 6.46 -4.90 28.58
N GLY A 311 5.42 -4.37 29.21
CA GLY A 311 5.53 -3.25 30.15
C GLY A 311 5.56 -1.86 29.50
N ILE A 312 5.39 -1.74 28.17
CA ILE A 312 5.27 -0.46 27.48
C ILE A 312 3.79 -0.13 27.23
N ALA A 313 3.43 1.14 27.35
CA ALA A 313 2.09 1.61 27.04
C ALA A 313 1.80 1.56 25.52
N SER A 314 0.63 1.09 25.15
CA SER A 314 0.16 1.11 23.76
C SER A 314 -1.08 2.04 23.64
N PRO A 315 -1.08 3.03 22.74
CA PRO A 315 0.03 3.39 21.83
C PRO A 315 1.26 3.94 22.58
N LEU A 316 2.44 3.80 21.96
CA LEU A 316 3.70 4.32 22.51
C LEU A 316 3.60 5.84 22.77
N ARG A 317 3.99 6.26 23.99
CA ARG A 317 4.05 7.68 24.38
C ARG A 317 5.38 7.99 25.02
N MET A 318 5.98 9.10 24.60
CA MET A 318 7.15 9.64 25.29
C MET A 318 6.73 10.11 26.69
N ALA A 319 7.52 9.78 27.71
CA ALA A 319 7.23 10.22 29.08
C ALA A 319 7.30 11.76 29.19
N ALA A 320 6.39 12.35 29.98
CA ALA A 320 6.39 13.79 30.22
C ALA A 320 7.64 14.22 31.01
N ALA A 321 8.08 15.48 30.82
CA ALA A 321 9.33 16.00 31.41
C ALA A 321 9.38 15.88 32.95
N GLU A 322 8.24 16.05 33.63
CA GLU A 322 8.14 15.88 35.08
C GLU A 322 8.42 14.45 35.51
N ARG A 323 7.92 13.47 34.76
CA ARG A 323 8.14 12.04 35.02
C ARG A 323 9.59 11.63 34.73
N ILE A 324 10.17 12.20 33.62
CA ILE A 324 11.58 12.02 33.30
C ILE A 324 12.46 12.53 34.46
N ARG A 325 12.21 13.74 34.96
CA ARG A 325 12.93 14.31 36.09
C ARG A 325 12.77 13.48 37.37
N ALA A 326 11.58 13.01 37.66
CA ALA A 326 11.33 12.16 38.80
C ALA A 326 12.09 10.82 38.72
N ALA A 327 12.24 10.23 37.54
CA ALA A 327 12.89 8.95 37.30
C ALA A 327 14.41 9.03 37.20
N THR A 328 14.98 10.16 36.75
CA THR A 328 16.42 10.29 36.43
C THR A 328 17.12 11.43 37.14
N GLY A 329 16.39 12.42 37.66
CA GLY A 329 16.96 13.67 38.20
C GLY A 329 17.37 14.67 37.11
N ALA A 330 17.19 14.35 35.81
CA ALA A 330 17.70 15.15 34.69
C ALA A 330 16.62 15.56 33.70
N GLU A 331 16.96 16.51 32.85
CA GLU A 331 16.14 16.98 31.72
C GLU A 331 16.42 16.13 30.44
N PRO A 332 15.47 16.06 29.50
CA PRO A 332 15.73 15.52 28.18
C PRO A 332 16.94 16.18 27.50
N GLY A 333 17.79 15.36 26.85
CA GLY A 333 19.04 15.78 26.21
C GLY A 333 20.30 15.34 26.97
N PHE A 334 20.16 14.91 28.25
CA PHE A 334 21.29 14.43 29.08
C PHE A 334 21.04 13.04 29.66
N LEU A 335 20.05 12.32 29.11
CA LEU A 335 19.62 11.04 29.63
C LEU A 335 20.57 9.90 29.20
N GLY A 336 20.86 9.01 30.13
CA GLY A 336 21.68 7.83 29.91
C GLY A 336 21.14 6.62 30.68
N PRO A 337 21.54 5.39 30.28
CA PRO A 337 21.12 4.18 30.98
C PRO A 337 21.79 4.00 32.33
N LEU A 338 22.99 4.60 32.53
CA LEU A 338 23.76 4.45 33.77
C LEU A 338 23.06 5.16 34.95
N GLY A 339 22.73 4.40 35.97
CA GLY A 339 22.03 4.90 37.17
C GLY A 339 20.51 4.96 37.05
N PHE A 340 19.92 4.67 35.90
CA PHE A 340 18.47 4.52 35.74
C PHE A 340 17.98 3.25 36.48
N LYS A 341 16.89 3.34 37.24
CA LYS A 341 16.38 2.26 38.09
C LYS A 341 15.21 1.48 37.51
N GLY A 342 14.66 1.94 36.41
CA GLY A 342 13.52 1.28 35.73
C GLY A 342 13.98 0.18 34.77
N LYS A 343 13.00 -0.39 34.06
CA LYS A 343 13.24 -1.39 33.00
C LYS A 343 13.94 -0.72 31.81
N ILE A 344 14.96 -1.39 31.26
CA ILE A 344 15.76 -0.91 30.13
C ILE A 344 15.69 -1.95 29.02
N TYR A 345 15.27 -1.51 27.82
CA TYR A 345 15.40 -2.27 26.59
C TYR A 345 16.47 -1.64 25.71
N VAL A 346 17.32 -2.45 25.12
CA VAL A 346 18.46 -2.00 24.32
C VAL A 346 18.38 -2.56 22.89
N ASP A 347 18.46 -1.68 21.91
CA ASP A 347 18.53 -2.11 20.51
C ASP A 347 19.79 -2.95 20.23
N ARG A 348 19.66 -3.92 19.32
CA ARG A 348 20.76 -4.83 18.92
C ARG A 348 22.05 -4.08 18.58
N ALA A 349 21.96 -2.97 17.82
CA ALA A 349 23.13 -2.18 17.43
C ALA A 349 23.74 -1.41 18.62
N ALA A 350 22.92 -0.93 19.55
CA ALA A 350 23.39 -0.27 20.77
C ALA A 350 24.00 -1.27 21.78
N ALA A 351 23.44 -2.47 21.88
CA ALA A 351 23.98 -3.56 22.72
C ALA A 351 25.36 -4.06 22.23
N HIS A 352 25.64 -3.88 20.94
CA HIS A 352 26.92 -4.30 20.35
C HIS A 352 28.07 -3.29 20.55
N LEU A 353 27.77 -2.07 21.01
CA LEU A 353 28.78 -1.03 21.20
C LEU A 353 29.67 -1.32 22.42
N ALA A 354 30.97 -1.03 22.27
CA ALA A 354 31.94 -0.87 23.33
C ALA A 354 32.34 0.61 23.43
N ASP A 355 32.80 1.03 24.61
CA ASP A 355 33.31 2.39 24.89
C ASP A 355 32.41 3.53 24.43
N PHE A 356 31.09 3.33 24.52
CA PHE A 356 30.13 4.28 23.98
C PHE A 356 29.94 5.54 24.84
N VAL A 357 29.40 6.57 24.22
CA VAL A 357 29.02 7.84 24.87
C VAL A 357 27.53 7.84 25.15
N CYS A 358 27.13 8.28 26.35
CA CYS A 358 25.72 8.47 26.72
C CYS A 358 25.55 9.65 27.67
N GLY A 359 24.32 10.12 27.89
CA GLY A 359 24.03 11.12 28.92
C GLY A 359 24.38 10.63 30.31
N ALA A 360 24.74 11.55 31.21
CA ALA A 360 25.11 11.24 32.58
C ALA A 360 23.97 11.44 33.60
N ASN A 361 22.73 11.63 33.13
CA ASN A 361 21.57 12.01 33.95
C ASN A 361 21.85 13.26 34.81
N GLU A 362 22.65 14.17 34.28
CA GLU A 362 23.00 15.44 34.86
C GLU A 362 23.15 16.50 33.77
N LYS A 363 22.69 17.72 34.06
CA LYS A 363 22.73 18.82 33.08
C LYS A 363 24.17 19.09 32.64
N ASP A 364 24.36 19.24 31.30
CA ASP A 364 25.63 19.53 30.67
C ASP A 364 26.76 18.49 30.90
N MET A 365 26.39 17.24 31.20
CA MET A 365 27.32 16.15 31.44
C MET A 365 26.98 14.91 30.61
N HIS A 366 28.04 14.25 30.11
CA HIS A 366 27.93 12.93 29.46
C HIS A 366 28.97 11.97 30.04
N TYR A 367 28.73 10.66 29.88
CA TYR A 367 29.73 9.63 30.12
C TYR A 367 30.37 9.23 28.78
N ARG A 368 31.69 8.94 28.84
CA ARG A 368 32.50 8.37 27.78
C ARG A 368 33.10 7.06 28.25
N GLY A 369 33.40 6.13 27.34
CA GLY A 369 33.99 4.84 27.66
C GLY A 369 33.04 3.91 28.41
N VAL A 370 31.75 4.02 28.21
CA VAL A 370 30.73 3.17 28.87
C VAL A 370 30.66 1.81 28.20
N ASN A 371 30.57 0.76 29.00
CA ASN A 371 30.52 -0.62 28.50
C ASN A 371 29.44 -1.45 29.21
N TRP A 372 28.71 -2.21 28.42
CA TRP A 372 27.83 -3.26 28.92
C TRP A 372 28.67 -4.37 29.58
N GLY A 373 28.17 -4.96 30.67
CA GLY A 373 28.86 -6.00 31.44
C GLY A 373 29.92 -5.49 32.40
N ARG A 374 30.43 -4.25 32.23
CA ARG A 374 31.40 -3.60 33.15
C ARG A 374 30.74 -2.50 33.99
N ASP A 375 30.12 -1.51 33.34
CA ASP A 375 29.54 -0.31 33.98
C ASP A 375 28.03 -0.42 34.14
N LEU A 376 27.43 -1.22 33.29
CA LEU A 376 26.01 -1.56 33.22
C LEU A 376 25.84 -3.07 33.15
N PRO A 377 24.72 -3.63 33.64
CA PRO A 377 24.40 -5.05 33.40
C PRO A 377 24.38 -5.38 31.90
N GLU A 378 24.54 -6.67 31.57
CA GLU A 378 24.26 -7.13 30.20
C GLU A 378 22.85 -6.76 29.80
N PRO A 379 22.63 -6.20 28.57
CA PRO A 379 21.37 -5.60 28.21
C PRO A 379 20.30 -6.63 27.84
N SER A 380 19.03 -6.27 28.07
CA SER A 380 17.88 -6.93 27.45
C SER A 380 17.80 -6.47 26.00
N VAL A 381 18.32 -7.30 25.10
CA VAL A 381 18.49 -6.96 23.67
C VAL A 381 17.20 -7.21 22.89
N VAL A 382 16.75 -6.19 22.16
CA VAL A 382 15.53 -6.20 21.34
C VAL A 382 15.76 -5.46 20.03
N ASP A 383 14.79 -5.51 19.11
CA ASP A 383 14.78 -4.71 17.88
C ASP A 383 13.90 -3.47 18.11
N LEU A 384 14.50 -2.28 18.18
CA LEU A 384 13.83 -1.01 18.50
C LEU A 384 13.84 0.02 17.40
N ARG A 385 14.65 -0.15 16.37
CA ARG A 385 14.91 0.90 15.40
C ARG A 385 14.25 0.68 14.04
N ASN A 386 14.08 1.76 13.29
CA ASN A 386 13.86 1.68 11.87
C ASN A 386 15.12 1.15 11.16
N VAL A 387 14.96 0.33 10.15
CA VAL A 387 16.07 -0.08 9.28
C VAL A 387 16.50 1.10 8.40
N GLN A 388 17.77 1.07 7.98
CA GLN A 388 18.37 2.09 7.12
C GLN A 388 18.92 1.46 5.82
N PRO A 389 19.08 2.25 4.74
CA PRO A 389 19.76 1.77 3.53
C PRO A 389 21.17 1.26 3.86
N GLY A 390 21.51 0.08 3.34
CA GLY A 390 22.78 -0.59 3.62
C GLY A 390 22.81 -1.49 4.85
N ASP A 391 21.76 -1.55 5.64
CA ASP A 391 21.63 -2.54 6.71
C ASP A 391 21.66 -3.97 6.14
N PRO A 392 22.27 -4.94 6.85
CA PRO A 392 22.23 -6.33 6.41
C PRO A 392 20.81 -6.88 6.45
N SER A 393 20.42 -7.60 5.39
CA SER A 393 19.12 -8.29 5.35
C SER A 393 18.99 -9.30 6.50
N PRO A 394 17.80 -9.43 7.12
CA PRO A 394 17.59 -10.40 8.22
C PRO A 394 17.75 -11.85 7.76
N THR A 395 17.71 -12.12 6.48
CA THR A 395 17.99 -13.44 5.89
C THR A 395 19.46 -13.80 5.89
N GLY A 396 20.35 -12.85 6.20
CA GLY A 396 21.80 -13.00 6.12
C GLY A 396 22.37 -12.88 4.70
N ARG A 397 21.56 -12.52 3.70
CA ARG A 397 21.98 -12.33 2.30
C ARG A 397 21.63 -10.93 1.81
N GLY A 398 22.65 -10.21 1.31
CA GLY A 398 22.50 -8.88 0.75
C GLY A 398 22.25 -7.78 1.77
N THR A 399 21.91 -6.61 1.26
CA THR A 399 21.65 -5.40 2.05
C THR A 399 20.26 -4.83 1.74
N LEU A 400 19.74 -4.06 2.68
CA LEU A 400 18.43 -3.43 2.55
C LEU A 400 18.54 -2.12 1.77
N LYS A 401 17.57 -1.93 0.87
CA LYS A 401 17.28 -0.66 0.19
C LYS A 401 15.91 -0.18 0.62
N ILE A 402 15.72 1.13 0.69
CA ILE A 402 14.40 1.72 0.95
C ILE A 402 13.81 2.13 -0.40
N ALA A 403 12.66 1.56 -0.73
CA ALA A 403 11.85 1.91 -1.90
C ALA A 403 10.55 2.58 -1.47
N ARG A 404 9.88 3.23 -2.41
CA ARG A 404 8.54 3.76 -2.22
C ARG A 404 7.52 2.84 -2.88
N GLY A 405 6.40 2.62 -2.19
CA GLY A 405 5.33 1.78 -2.65
C GLY A 405 3.95 2.40 -2.47
N ILE A 406 3.04 2.02 -3.36
CA ILE A 406 1.61 2.32 -3.27
C ILE A 406 0.92 1.01 -2.87
N GLU A 407 0.36 0.94 -1.68
CA GLU A 407 -0.40 -0.21 -1.20
C GLU A 407 -1.67 -0.39 -2.04
N VAL A 408 -1.76 -1.48 -2.78
CA VAL A 408 -2.90 -1.81 -3.64
C VAL A 408 -3.71 -3.01 -3.15
N GLY A 409 -3.15 -3.82 -2.27
CA GLY A 409 -3.81 -4.95 -1.65
C GLY A 409 -3.22 -5.29 -0.30
N HIS A 410 -4.04 -5.88 0.58
CA HIS A 410 -3.64 -6.29 1.91
C HIS A 410 -4.37 -7.57 2.29
N ILE A 411 -3.67 -8.53 2.85
CA ILE A 411 -4.20 -9.82 3.29
C ILE A 411 -3.89 -10.03 4.77
N PHE A 412 -4.87 -10.54 5.54
CA PHE A 412 -4.80 -10.68 7.00
C PHE A 412 -5.22 -12.06 7.46
N GLN A 413 -4.56 -12.58 8.48
CA GLN A 413 -5.07 -13.65 9.33
C GLN A 413 -5.67 -13.02 10.59
N LEU A 414 -7.00 -12.96 10.67
CA LEU A 414 -7.72 -12.33 11.80
C LEU A 414 -7.87 -13.27 13.00
N GLY A 415 -7.63 -14.57 12.81
CA GLY A 415 -7.91 -15.57 13.85
C GLY A 415 -9.38 -15.57 14.24
N GLN A 416 -9.68 -15.51 15.52
CA GLN A 416 -11.04 -15.51 16.06
C GLN A 416 -11.51 -14.12 16.54
N LEU A 417 -10.82 -13.05 16.17
CA LEU A 417 -11.07 -11.70 16.69
C LEU A 417 -12.55 -11.28 16.58
N TYR A 418 -13.12 -11.41 15.38
CA TYR A 418 -14.52 -11.04 15.12
C TYR A 418 -15.50 -12.16 15.45
N SER A 419 -15.17 -13.37 15.08
CA SER A 419 -16.04 -14.53 15.31
C SER A 419 -16.29 -14.80 16.80
N ALA A 420 -15.29 -14.63 17.66
CA ALA A 420 -15.46 -14.75 19.11
C ALA A 420 -16.33 -13.61 19.68
N ALA A 421 -16.05 -12.35 19.27
CA ALA A 421 -16.81 -11.21 19.75
C ALA A 421 -18.29 -11.26 19.35
N MET A 422 -18.59 -11.82 18.16
CA MET A 422 -19.94 -11.89 17.58
C MET A 422 -20.58 -13.28 17.68
N ASN A 423 -20.02 -14.22 18.46
CA ASN A 423 -20.50 -15.60 18.63
C ASN A 423 -20.76 -16.33 17.29
N ALA A 424 -19.86 -16.16 16.33
CA ALA A 424 -19.94 -16.82 15.04
C ALA A 424 -19.35 -18.25 15.12
N THR A 425 -20.21 -19.24 15.32
CA THR A 425 -19.85 -20.65 15.56
C THR A 425 -20.53 -21.58 14.55
N VAL A 426 -19.91 -22.72 14.31
CA VAL A 426 -20.49 -23.87 13.63
C VAL A 426 -20.45 -25.10 14.58
N LEU A 427 -21.18 -26.14 14.25
CA LEU A 427 -21.07 -27.42 14.98
C LEU A 427 -19.89 -28.22 14.40
N ASP A 428 -19.04 -28.74 15.28
CA ASP A 428 -17.97 -29.68 14.95
C ASP A 428 -18.50 -31.13 14.73
N GLU A 429 -17.59 -32.10 14.58
CA GLU A 429 -17.95 -33.54 14.38
C GLU A 429 -18.71 -34.15 15.55
N GLU A 430 -18.50 -33.62 16.76
CA GLU A 430 -19.10 -34.07 18.00
C GLU A 430 -20.37 -33.29 18.36
N GLY A 431 -20.80 -32.35 17.52
CA GLY A 431 -21.95 -31.48 17.74
C GLY A 431 -21.72 -30.36 18.74
N LYS A 432 -20.46 -30.04 19.05
CA LYS A 432 -20.08 -28.90 19.92
C LYS A 432 -19.92 -27.65 19.11
N ALA A 433 -20.16 -26.50 19.75
CA ALA A 433 -19.91 -25.18 19.13
C ALA A 433 -18.41 -24.93 18.93
N LEU A 434 -18.02 -24.70 17.69
CA LEU A 434 -16.67 -24.35 17.27
C LEU A 434 -16.66 -22.89 16.75
N THR A 435 -15.93 -22.00 17.41
CA THR A 435 -15.72 -20.62 16.94
C THR A 435 -14.87 -20.63 15.68
N MET A 436 -15.37 -20.02 14.61
CA MET A 436 -14.68 -20.00 13.31
C MET A 436 -13.42 -19.13 13.34
N PHE A 437 -12.39 -19.55 12.62
CA PHE A 437 -11.23 -18.71 12.30
C PHE A 437 -11.50 -17.91 11.02
N MET A 438 -11.02 -16.67 10.95
CA MET A 438 -11.30 -15.74 9.87
C MET A 438 -10.05 -15.21 9.22
N GLY A 439 -10.10 -15.03 7.89
CA GLY A 439 -9.17 -14.23 7.11
C GLY A 439 -9.88 -13.05 6.45
N CYS A 440 -9.16 -11.96 6.20
CA CYS A 440 -9.66 -10.78 5.48
C CYS A 440 -8.66 -10.39 4.39
N TYR A 441 -9.16 -10.05 3.18
CA TYR A 441 -8.32 -9.85 2.01
C TYR A 441 -8.85 -8.70 1.16
N GLY A 442 -8.21 -7.52 1.22
CA GLY A 442 -8.63 -6.29 0.54
C GLY A 442 -7.81 -5.96 -0.70
N ILE A 443 -8.45 -5.41 -1.73
CA ILE A 443 -7.79 -4.78 -2.90
C ILE A 443 -8.46 -3.44 -3.17
N GLY A 444 -7.66 -2.35 -3.22
CA GLY A 444 -8.13 -1.03 -3.60
C GLY A 444 -8.27 -0.92 -5.12
N VAL A 445 -9.43 -1.29 -5.68
CA VAL A 445 -9.64 -1.40 -7.13
C VAL A 445 -9.45 -0.06 -7.83
N THR A 446 -9.99 1.02 -7.28
CA THR A 446 -9.80 2.39 -7.81
C THR A 446 -8.36 2.86 -7.69
N ARG A 447 -7.67 2.48 -6.62
CA ARG A 447 -6.27 2.83 -6.37
C ARG A 447 -5.32 2.18 -7.38
N ILE A 448 -5.62 0.96 -7.85
CA ILE A 448 -4.83 0.26 -8.87
C ILE A 448 -4.72 1.08 -10.15
N VAL A 449 -5.80 1.74 -10.59
CA VAL A 449 -5.78 2.54 -11.82
C VAL A 449 -4.76 3.69 -11.70
N ALA A 450 -4.74 4.39 -10.56
CA ALA A 450 -3.76 5.44 -10.30
C ALA A 450 -2.33 4.88 -10.17
N ALA A 451 -2.16 3.76 -9.44
CA ALA A 451 -0.86 3.11 -9.26
C ALA A 451 -0.25 2.64 -10.59
N ALA A 452 -1.08 2.13 -11.51
CA ALA A 452 -0.64 1.76 -12.85
C ALA A 452 -0.12 2.96 -13.65
N ILE A 453 -0.76 4.13 -13.52
CA ILE A 453 -0.33 5.38 -14.15
C ILE A 453 0.96 5.90 -13.52
N GLU A 454 1.07 5.88 -12.18
CA GLU A 454 2.30 6.29 -11.49
C GLU A 454 3.51 5.47 -11.93
N GLN A 455 3.31 4.19 -12.18
CA GLN A 455 4.38 3.30 -12.63
C GLN A 455 4.66 3.39 -14.14
N SER A 456 3.68 3.79 -14.94
CA SER A 456 3.73 3.73 -16.40
C SER A 456 3.14 4.99 -17.05
N HIS A 457 3.99 6.00 -17.22
CA HIS A 457 3.70 7.26 -17.90
C HIS A 457 4.96 7.84 -18.57
N ASP A 458 4.77 8.83 -19.43
CA ASP A 458 5.85 9.67 -19.98
C ASP A 458 5.40 11.15 -20.04
N ALA A 459 6.23 12.00 -20.64
CA ALA A 459 5.94 13.43 -20.79
C ALA A 459 4.67 13.72 -21.61
N ASN A 460 4.25 12.80 -22.48
CA ASN A 460 3.10 12.96 -23.37
C ASN A 460 1.79 12.46 -22.74
N GLY A 461 1.85 11.55 -21.77
CA GLY A 461 0.65 11.02 -21.15
C GLY A 461 0.81 9.63 -20.54
N ILE A 462 -0.31 8.93 -20.45
CA ILE A 462 -0.38 7.59 -19.86
C ILE A 462 0.26 6.55 -20.79
N VAL A 463 0.86 5.51 -20.21
CA VAL A 463 1.37 4.33 -20.92
C VAL A 463 0.76 3.07 -20.29
N TRP A 464 -0.49 2.76 -20.67
CA TRP A 464 -1.21 1.64 -20.06
C TRP A 464 -0.51 0.29 -20.25
N PRO A 465 -0.54 -0.58 -19.22
CA PRO A 465 -0.48 -2.02 -19.44
C PRO A 465 -1.66 -2.46 -20.31
N GLU A 466 -1.43 -3.34 -21.28
CA GLU A 466 -2.46 -3.71 -22.27
C GLU A 466 -3.73 -4.29 -21.65
N ALA A 467 -3.57 -5.08 -20.60
CA ALA A 467 -4.68 -5.76 -19.92
C ALA A 467 -5.73 -4.81 -19.33
N ILE A 468 -5.34 -3.58 -18.96
CA ILE A 468 -6.22 -2.60 -18.31
C ILE A 468 -6.43 -1.32 -19.13
N ALA A 469 -5.84 -1.21 -20.32
CA ALA A 469 -6.04 -0.08 -21.21
C ALA A 469 -7.53 0.10 -21.56
N PRO A 470 -8.05 1.35 -21.59
CA PRO A 470 -9.48 1.60 -21.87
C PRO A 470 -9.91 1.10 -23.25
N PHE A 471 -9.00 1.14 -24.21
CA PHE A 471 -9.07 0.54 -25.53
C PHE A 471 -7.73 -0.07 -25.89
N GLN A 472 -7.74 -1.15 -26.67
CA GLN A 472 -6.52 -1.79 -27.16
C GLN A 472 -5.97 -1.06 -28.38
N VAL A 473 -6.88 -0.59 -29.26
CA VAL A 473 -6.55 0.07 -30.53
C VAL A 473 -7.22 1.43 -30.65
N VAL A 474 -6.49 2.42 -31.16
CA VAL A 474 -7.08 3.66 -31.67
C VAL A 474 -6.84 3.78 -33.18
N LEU A 475 -7.92 4.00 -33.94
CA LEU A 475 -7.89 4.35 -35.36
C LEU A 475 -7.94 5.86 -35.53
N VAL A 476 -6.93 6.42 -36.21
CA VAL A 476 -6.77 7.85 -36.43
C VAL A 476 -6.85 8.13 -37.96
N PRO A 477 -8.04 8.26 -38.53
CA PRO A 477 -8.16 8.63 -39.93
C PRO A 477 -7.87 10.12 -40.15
N ILE A 478 -7.01 10.38 -41.14
CA ILE A 478 -6.64 11.73 -41.54
C ILE A 478 -7.58 12.19 -42.67
N ASN A 479 -8.22 13.34 -42.46
CA ASN A 479 -9.21 13.90 -43.37
C ASN A 479 -10.47 12.98 -43.57
N TYR A 480 -10.93 12.37 -42.47
CA TYR A 480 -12.07 11.43 -42.48
C TYR A 480 -13.30 11.97 -43.22
N GLN A 481 -13.69 13.24 -43.03
CA GLN A 481 -14.84 13.85 -43.67
C GLN A 481 -14.59 14.29 -45.13
N LYS A 482 -13.34 14.30 -45.60
CA LYS A 482 -12.95 14.84 -46.91
C LYS A 482 -12.52 13.76 -47.90
N SER A 483 -12.21 12.57 -47.43
CA SER A 483 -11.75 11.45 -48.24
C SER A 483 -12.64 10.23 -48.07
N ALA A 484 -13.42 9.90 -49.08
CA ALA A 484 -14.29 8.72 -49.08
C ALA A 484 -13.48 7.42 -48.85
N GLN A 485 -12.31 7.30 -49.49
CA GLN A 485 -11.44 6.13 -49.32
C GLN A 485 -10.98 5.95 -47.85
N VAL A 486 -10.56 7.04 -47.19
CA VAL A 486 -10.14 7.00 -45.78
C VAL A 486 -11.32 6.67 -44.87
N GLN A 487 -12.49 7.26 -45.15
CA GLN A 487 -13.71 7.00 -44.39
C GLN A 487 -14.15 5.54 -44.50
N GLU A 488 -14.28 5.01 -45.71
CA GLU A 488 -14.67 3.62 -45.96
C GLU A 488 -13.71 2.62 -45.29
N THR A 489 -12.40 2.88 -45.42
CA THR A 489 -11.37 2.04 -44.78
C THR A 489 -11.45 2.09 -43.24
N ALA A 490 -11.58 3.29 -42.66
CA ALA A 490 -11.68 3.45 -41.21
C ALA A 490 -12.94 2.78 -40.66
N ASP A 491 -14.07 2.90 -41.34
CA ASP A 491 -15.33 2.28 -40.94
C ASP A 491 -15.31 0.76 -41.08
N ALA A 492 -14.64 0.24 -42.09
CA ALA A 492 -14.43 -1.20 -42.29
C ALA A 492 -13.55 -1.74 -41.13
N LEU A 493 -12.39 -1.14 -40.91
CA LEU A 493 -11.49 -1.56 -39.82
C LEU A 493 -12.15 -1.46 -38.43
N TYR A 494 -12.94 -0.41 -38.20
CA TYR A 494 -13.70 -0.28 -36.96
C TYR A 494 -14.67 -1.46 -36.76
N ARG A 495 -15.38 -1.89 -37.80
CA ARG A 495 -16.26 -3.08 -37.75
C ARG A 495 -15.46 -4.36 -37.54
N ASP A 496 -14.36 -4.53 -38.26
CA ASP A 496 -13.56 -5.74 -38.25
C ASP A 496 -12.86 -5.95 -36.86
N PHE A 497 -12.32 -4.88 -36.25
CA PHE A 497 -11.78 -4.95 -34.90
C PHE A 497 -12.86 -5.31 -33.87
N ASN A 498 -14.05 -4.68 -33.94
CA ASN A 498 -15.16 -5.05 -33.04
C ASN A 498 -15.62 -6.50 -33.25
N ALA A 499 -15.73 -6.96 -34.50
CA ALA A 499 -16.09 -8.35 -34.82
C ALA A 499 -15.03 -9.36 -34.31
N ALA A 500 -13.76 -8.93 -34.26
CA ALA A 500 -12.64 -9.70 -33.68
C ALA A 500 -12.58 -9.70 -32.17
N GLY A 501 -13.47 -8.97 -31.47
CA GLY A 501 -13.48 -8.82 -30.01
C GLY A 501 -12.36 -7.91 -29.49
N ILE A 502 -11.76 -7.07 -30.33
CA ILE A 502 -10.71 -6.13 -29.96
C ILE A 502 -11.34 -4.77 -29.66
N ASP A 503 -11.08 -4.25 -28.46
CA ASP A 503 -11.57 -2.94 -28.04
C ASP A 503 -10.95 -1.82 -28.87
N VAL A 504 -11.75 -1.17 -29.74
CA VAL A 504 -11.29 -0.15 -30.67
C VAL A 504 -11.97 1.20 -30.46
N LEU A 505 -11.15 2.26 -30.47
CA LEU A 505 -11.58 3.66 -30.49
C LEU A 505 -11.36 4.22 -31.90
N LEU A 506 -12.37 4.81 -32.51
CA LEU A 506 -12.26 5.52 -33.80
C LEU A 506 -12.31 7.02 -33.56
N ASP A 507 -11.24 7.74 -33.89
CA ASP A 507 -11.22 9.21 -33.86
C ASP A 507 -11.71 9.81 -35.20
N ASP A 508 -13.00 9.77 -35.37
CA ASP A 508 -13.72 10.29 -36.54
C ASP A 508 -14.10 11.78 -36.41
N ARG A 509 -13.54 12.50 -35.42
CA ARG A 509 -13.77 13.95 -35.25
C ARG A 509 -13.19 14.75 -36.41
N ASP A 510 -13.84 15.89 -36.74
CA ASP A 510 -13.25 16.90 -37.62
C ASP A 510 -12.23 17.75 -36.83
N ALA A 511 -11.06 17.17 -36.59
CA ALA A 511 -9.98 17.79 -35.85
C ALA A 511 -8.65 17.66 -36.60
N ARG A 512 -7.73 18.62 -36.36
CA ARG A 512 -6.39 18.60 -36.97
C ARG A 512 -5.63 17.34 -36.52
N PRO A 513 -4.78 16.73 -37.38
CA PRO A 513 -4.02 15.53 -37.05
C PRO A 513 -3.22 15.65 -35.75
N GLY A 514 -2.56 16.81 -35.52
CA GLY A 514 -1.80 17.04 -34.30
C GLY A 514 -2.63 16.98 -33.01
N VAL A 515 -3.91 17.38 -33.06
CA VAL A 515 -4.83 17.27 -31.90
C VAL A 515 -5.19 15.80 -31.66
N LYS A 516 -5.51 15.05 -32.73
CA LYS A 516 -5.81 13.61 -32.62
C LYS A 516 -4.63 12.82 -32.06
N PHE A 517 -3.41 13.13 -32.50
CA PHE A 517 -2.18 12.51 -31.99
C PHE A 517 -1.93 12.85 -30.52
N ALA A 518 -2.04 14.13 -30.15
CA ALA A 518 -1.85 14.56 -28.76
C ALA A 518 -2.86 13.90 -27.81
N ASP A 519 -4.14 13.83 -28.20
CA ASP A 519 -5.17 13.13 -27.43
C ASP A 519 -4.88 11.62 -27.32
N SER A 520 -4.48 10.98 -28.43
CA SER A 520 -4.12 9.56 -28.45
C SER A 520 -2.93 9.25 -27.50
N GLU A 521 -1.91 10.11 -27.50
CA GLU A 521 -0.75 9.99 -26.60
C GLU A 521 -1.17 10.18 -25.13
N LEU A 522 -1.96 11.22 -24.85
CA LEU A 522 -2.44 11.52 -23.49
C LEU A 522 -3.31 10.39 -22.94
N LEU A 523 -4.22 9.84 -23.75
CA LEU A 523 -5.07 8.70 -23.38
C LEU A 523 -4.29 7.40 -23.19
N GLY A 524 -3.12 7.29 -23.82
CA GLY A 524 -2.21 6.16 -23.63
C GLY A 524 -2.66 4.84 -24.24
N ILE A 525 -3.47 4.86 -25.32
CA ILE A 525 -3.97 3.64 -25.96
C ILE A 525 -2.79 2.89 -26.59
N PRO A 526 -2.61 1.58 -26.32
CA PRO A 526 -1.42 0.83 -26.71
C PRO A 526 -1.11 0.82 -28.20
N HIS A 527 -2.10 0.54 -29.05
CA HIS A 527 -1.89 0.40 -30.50
C HIS A 527 -2.58 1.54 -31.26
N ARG A 528 -1.80 2.36 -31.96
CA ARG A 528 -2.32 3.40 -32.84
C ARG A 528 -2.14 3.02 -34.30
N ILE A 529 -3.23 3.07 -35.06
CA ILE A 529 -3.24 2.89 -36.52
C ILE A 529 -3.72 4.20 -37.16
N VAL A 530 -2.87 4.80 -37.98
CA VAL A 530 -3.18 6.01 -38.75
C VAL A 530 -3.56 5.62 -40.15
N ILE A 531 -4.68 6.16 -40.63
CA ILE A 531 -5.25 5.88 -41.96
C ILE A 531 -5.15 7.16 -42.79
N GLY A 532 -4.21 7.20 -43.70
CA GLY A 532 -3.96 8.34 -44.58
C GLY A 532 -4.04 7.94 -46.06
N GLU A 533 -4.47 8.85 -46.92
CA GLU A 533 -4.60 8.57 -48.38
C GLU A 533 -3.28 8.10 -49.01
N ARG A 534 -2.15 8.68 -48.59
CA ARG A 534 -0.82 8.34 -49.13
C ARG A 534 -0.45 6.89 -48.82
N SER A 535 -0.62 6.47 -47.57
CA SER A 535 -0.29 5.10 -47.14
C SER A 535 -1.27 4.10 -47.77
N LEU A 536 -2.56 4.45 -47.88
CA LEU A 536 -3.56 3.60 -48.55
C LEU A 536 -3.27 3.37 -50.04
N LYS A 537 -2.78 4.38 -50.77
CA LYS A 537 -2.35 4.23 -52.15
C LYS A 537 -1.16 3.28 -52.31
N ALA A 538 -0.34 3.16 -51.30
CA ALA A 538 0.77 2.20 -51.20
C ALA A 538 0.33 0.82 -50.68
N GLY A 539 -0.94 0.63 -50.35
CA GLY A 539 -1.46 -0.60 -49.75
C GLY A 539 -1.10 -0.78 -48.28
N ASN A 540 -0.71 0.29 -47.59
CA ASN A 540 -0.22 0.28 -46.21
C ASN A 540 -1.07 1.17 -45.28
N LEU A 541 -0.89 0.94 -43.95
CA LEU A 541 -1.31 1.78 -42.85
C LEU A 541 -0.09 2.13 -41.99
N GLU A 542 -0.11 3.28 -41.32
CA GLU A 542 0.93 3.61 -40.37
C GLU A 542 0.53 3.07 -38.98
N TYR A 543 1.42 2.30 -38.37
CA TYR A 543 1.23 1.71 -37.04
C TYR A 543 2.31 2.22 -36.08
N ARG A 544 1.91 2.50 -34.82
CA ARG A 544 2.83 2.73 -33.70
C ARG A 544 2.29 2.14 -32.41
N HIS A 545 3.13 1.41 -31.71
CA HIS A 545 2.84 1.04 -30.32
C HIS A 545 3.18 2.20 -29.39
N ARG A 546 2.39 2.42 -28.32
CA ARG A 546 2.53 3.57 -27.40
C ARG A 546 3.91 3.66 -26.73
N ARG A 547 4.61 2.53 -26.55
CA ARG A 547 5.96 2.45 -25.97
C ARG A 547 7.07 2.62 -27.00
N GLU A 548 6.77 2.67 -28.28
CA GLU A 548 7.73 2.85 -29.37
C GLU A 548 7.83 4.34 -29.73
N THR A 549 9.01 4.79 -30.11
CA THR A 549 9.24 6.17 -30.53
C THR A 549 8.92 6.37 -32.00
N GLU A 550 9.10 5.33 -32.82
CA GLU A 550 8.94 5.37 -34.26
C GLU A 550 7.70 4.65 -34.74
N SER A 551 7.07 5.21 -35.78
CA SER A 551 6.00 4.54 -36.52
C SER A 551 6.60 3.63 -37.59
N ARG A 552 5.84 2.59 -37.97
CA ARG A 552 6.16 1.70 -39.08
C ARG A 552 4.96 1.51 -40.00
N GLU A 553 5.21 1.16 -41.26
CA GLU A 553 4.14 0.77 -42.17
C GLU A 553 3.77 -0.72 -41.95
N ILE A 554 2.47 -1.00 -41.97
CA ILE A 554 1.91 -2.35 -41.93
C ILE A 554 0.96 -2.54 -43.13
N PRO A 555 0.83 -3.78 -43.67
CA PRO A 555 -0.10 -4.04 -44.77
C PRO A 555 -1.56 -3.70 -44.43
N ALA A 556 -2.23 -2.99 -45.29
CA ALA A 556 -3.66 -2.67 -45.14
C ALA A 556 -4.59 -3.88 -45.33
N ALA A 557 -4.06 -5.00 -45.81
CA ALA A 557 -4.83 -6.21 -46.11
C ALA A 557 -5.29 -6.96 -44.84
N ASP A 558 -4.47 -6.99 -43.76
CA ASP A 558 -4.81 -7.71 -42.50
C ASP A 558 -4.26 -7.00 -41.23
N PRO A 559 -4.70 -5.79 -40.93
CA PRO A 559 -4.27 -5.11 -39.68
C PRO A 559 -4.88 -5.75 -38.43
N VAL A 560 -6.02 -6.43 -38.54
CA VAL A 560 -6.64 -7.14 -37.39
C VAL A 560 -5.81 -8.34 -36.99
N GLY A 561 -5.34 -9.15 -37.95
CA GLY A 561 -4.43 -10.27 -37.69
C GLY A 561 -3.11 -9.79 -37.12
N TYR A 562 -2.55 -8.69 -37.62
CA TYR A 562 -1.35 -8.06 -37.10
C TYR A 562 -1.48 -7.68 -35.61
N ILE A 563 -2.56 -6.97 -35.25
CA ILE A 563 -2.80 -6.58 -33.84
C ILE A 563 -3.05 -7.80 -32.96
N ARG A 564 -3.86 -8.77 -33.44
CA ARG A 564 -4.12 -10.01 -32.69
C ARG A 564 -2.81 -10.77 -32.36
N HIS A 565 -1.86 -10.81 -33.30
CA HIS A 565 -0.54 -11.40 -33.05
C HIS A 565 0.22 -10.62 -31.94
N LYS A 566 0.15 -9.29 -31.95
CA LYS A 566 0.78 -8.44 -30.91
C LYS A 566 0.14 -8.62 -29.53
N LEU A 567 -1.16 -8.82 -29.44
CA LEU A 567 -1.89 -9.01 -28.17
C LEU A 567 -1.65 -10.41 -27.56
N ASN A 568 -1.26 -11.39 -28.36
CA ASN A 568 -1.05 -12.78 -27.92
C ASN A 568 0.44 -13.14 -27.72
N GLY A 569 1.37 -12.28 -28.09
CA GLY A 569 2.82 -12.44 -27.94
C GLY A 569 3.40 -11.61 -26.85
#